data_56effc2625f0adf2ffa05adebcf08f94
#
_entry.id   56effc2625f0adf2ffa05adebcf08f94
#
_cell.length_a   1.000
_cell.length_b   1.000
_cell.length_c   1.000
_cell.angle_alpha   90.00
_cell.angle_beta   90.00
_cell.angle_gamma   90.00
#
_symmetry.space_group_name_H-M   'P 1'
#
loop_
_entity.id
_entity.type
_entity.pdbx_description
1 polymer ?
#
loop_
_entity_poly.entity_id
_entity_poly.type
_entity_poly.pdbx_seq_one_letter_code
_entity_poly.pdbx_strand_id
1 'polypeptide(L)'
;MTDSHFYIGPNVTAAGLTTQLQGMDADGQSVQLPVVAEKAVTLFLNNQEIVTAMTVGDYLEELAVGFLFNQNMISQEDKIEAIDYDEELSVIVVRTDTKTNFEEKLQSKIRTSGCAQGTIYGDMVDKFDSIKLSKNSTISKSQIINLSKKLNTTPSLYL
;
A
#
# COMPACT_ATOMS: atom_id res chain seq x y z
N MET A 1 13.12 -21.77 11.61
CA MET A 1 13.89 -20.99 10.61
C MET A 1 12.86 -20.26 9.77
N THR A 2 12.63 -19.00 10.07
CA THR A 2 11.68 -18.17 9.32
C THR A 2 12.38 -17.73 8.04
N ASP A 3 11.85 -18.16 6.91
CA ASP A 3 12.30 -17.74 5.59
C ASP A 3 12.28 -16.22 5.51
N SER A 4 13.49 -15.62 5.55
CA SER A 4 13.69 -14.17 5.45
C SER A 4 13.50 -13.63 4.02
N HIS A 5 13.05 -14.47 3.08
CA HIS A 5 12.99 -14.15 1.66
C HIS A 5 11.80 -13.26 1.24
N PHE A 6 10.84 -13.01 2.14
CA PHE A 6 9.64 -12.22 1.81
C PHE A 6 9.51 -10.91 2.58
N TYR A 7 10.51 -10.54 3.37
CA TYR A 7 10.46 -9.26 4.07
C TYR A 7 11.20 -8.19 3.29
N ILE A 8 10.46 -7.28 2.68
CA ILE A 8 10.99 -6.05 2.10
C ILE A 8 11.05 -5.03 3.25
N GLY A 9 12.26 -4.74 3.71
CA GLY A 9 12.48 -3.70 4.72
C GLY A 9 12.42 -2.30 4.10
N PRO A 10 11.86 -1.30 4.80
CA PRO A 10 11.86 0.07 4.30
C PRO A 10 13.31 0.58 4.16
N ASN A 11 13.60 1.23 3.04
CA ASN A 11 14.85 1.94 2.83
C ASN A 11 14.62 3.45 2.94
N VAL A 12 14.61 3.96 4.15
CA VAL A 12 14.34 5.38 4.45
C VAL A 12 15.37 6.35 3.85
N THR A 13 16.48 5.84 3.34
CA THR A 13 17.55 6.63 2.70
C THR A 13 17.56 6.52 1.19
N ALA A 14 16.58 5.83 0.59
CA ALA A 14 16.49 5.71 -0.86
C ALA A 14 16.31 7.10 -1.51
N ALA A 15 16.97 7.29 -2.64
CA ALA A 15 16.87 8.54 -3.39
C ALA A 15 15.43 8.76 -3.89
N GLY A 16 14.99 10.02 -3.87
CA GLY A 16 13.68 10.41 -4.38
C GLY A 16 12.51 10.26 -3.40
N LEU A 17 12.71 9.69 -2.21
CA LEU A 17 11.66 9.58 -1.20
C LEU A 17 11.45 10.86 -0.40
N THR A 18 12.43 11.77 -0.44
CA THR A 18 12.36 13.07 0.23
C THR A 18 12.78 14.19 -0.70
N THR A 19 12.24 15.38 -0.47
CA THR A 19 12.69 16.64 -1.08
C THR A 19 13.17 17.60 -0.01
N GLN A 20 14.14 18.45 -0.34
CA GLN A 20 14.64 19.47 0.57
C GLN A 20 13.76 20.71 0.49
N LEU A 21 13.16 21.09 1.60
CA LEU A 21 12.45 22.35 1.73
C LEU A 21 13.20 23.32 2.61
N GLN A 22 13.16 24.60 2.23
CA GLN A 22 13.68 25.68 3.05
C GLN A 22 12.61 26.10 4.06
N GLY A 23 12.99 26.12 5.33
CA GLY A 23 12.13 26.53 6.43
C GLY A 23 12.83 27.49 7.37
N MET A 24 12.18 27.86 8.46
CA MET A 24 12.76 28.59 9.59
C MET A 24 12.63 27.76 10.86
N ASP A 25 13.68 27.75 11.70
CA ASP A 25 13.63 27.15 13.02
C ASP A 25 12.96 28.09 14.05
N ALA A 26 12.89 27.64 15.31
CA ALA A 26 12.30 28.41 16.42
C ALA A 26 13.03 29.73 16.72
N ASP A 27 14.31 29.82 16.33
CA ASP A 27 15.16 30.98 16.53
C ASP A 27 15.14 31.95 15.33
N GLY A 28 14.33 31.65 14.30
CA GLY A 28 14.17 32.43 13.08
C GLY A 28 15.33 32.27 12.09
N GLN A 29 16.12 31.20 12.21
CA GLN A 29 17.19 30.91 11.27
C GLN A 29 16.70 30.04 10.12
N SER A 30 17.23 30.26 8.91
CA SER A 30 16.90 29.46 7.74
C SER A 30 17.53 28.08 7.87
N VAL A 31 16.72 27.05 7.74
CA VAL A 31 17.12 25.65 7.76
C VAL A 31 16.61 24.91 6.53
N GLN A 32 17.36 23.90 6.07
CA GLN A 32 16.89 22.98 5.06
C GLN A 32 16.45 21.68 5.74
N LEU A 33 15.22 21.26 5.48
CA LEU A 33 14.64 20.07 6.08
C LEU A 33 14.23 19.09 4.97
N PRO A 34 14.60 17.82 5.11
CA PRO A 34 14.05 16.77 4.25
C PRO A 34 12.58 16.54 4.62
N VAL A 35 11.70 16.62 3.63
CA VAL A 35 10.29 16.25 3.80
C VAL A 35 9.95 15.13 2.84
N VAL A 36 9.02 14.26 3.25
CA VAL A 36 8.58 13.14 2.42
C VAL A 36 7.99 13.68 1.12
N ALA A 37 8.44 13.12 0.00
CA ALA A 37 7.95 13.43 -1.33
C ALA A 37 6.83 12.45 -1.68
N GLU A 38 5.59 12.91 -1.65
CA GLU A 38 4.45 12.09 -2.08
C GLU A 38 4.07 12.43 -3.52
N LYS A 39 3.75 11.39 -4.30
CA LYS A 39 3.28 11.50 -5.67
C LYS A 39 2.03 10.67 -5.88
N ALA A 40 1.16 11.15 -6.76
CA ALA A 40 -0.01 10.39 -7.19
C ALA A 40 0.41 9.34 -8.22
N VAL A 41 0.00 8.09 -8.01
CA VAL A 41 0.21 7.01 -8.98
C VAL A 41 -1.14 6.36 -9.28
N THR A 42 -1.46 6.24 -10.57
CA THR A 42 -2.70 5.61 -11.02
C THR A 42 -2.45 4.14 -11.35
N LEU A 43 -3.17 3.26 -10.69
CA LEU A 43 -3.13 1.81 -10.89
C LEU A 43 -4.17 1.35 -11.88
N PHE A 44 -3.74 0.58 -12.86
CA PHE A 44 -4.58 -0.14 -13.80
C PHE A 44 -4.46 -1.66 -13.60
N LEU A 45 -5.57 -2.35 -13.77
CA LEU A 45 -5.61 -3.79 -13.98
C LEU A 45 -6.05 -4.04 -15.42
N ASN A 46 -5.16 -4.61 -16.22
CA ASN A 46 -5.33 -4.74 -17.67
C ASN A 46 -5.62 -3.37 -18.32
N ASN A 47 -6.82 -3.17 -18.85
CA ASN A 47 -7.24 -1.92 -19.48
C ASN A 47 -8.13 -1.06 -18.58
N GLN A 48 -8.30 -1.46 -17.31
CA GLN A 48 -9.25 -0.80 -16.40
C GLN A 48 -8.50 0.01 -15.34
N GLU A 49 -8.81 1.30 -15.25
CA GLU A 49 -8.36 2.13 -14.14
C GLU A 49 -9.02 1.69 -12.84
N ILE A 50 -8.23 1.46 -11.81
CA ILE A 50 -8.69 0.98 -10.51
C ILE A 50 -8.72 2.12 -9.49
N VAL A 51 -7.57 2.77 -9.28
CA VAL A 51 -7.42 3.82 -8.26
C VAL A 51 -6.22 4.69 -8.57
N THR A 52 -6.30 5.97 -8.18
CA THR A 52 -5.12 6.83 -8.03
C THR A 52 -4.80 6.93 -6.55
N ALA A 53 -3.59 6.53 -6.16
CA ALA A 53 -3.12 6.53 -4.79
C ALA A 53 -1.96 7.52 -4.60
N MET A 54 -1.96 8.26 -3.47
CA MET A 54 -0.77 8.99 -3.03
C MET A 54 0.22 8.03 -2.41
N THR A 55 1.47 8.09 -2.84
CA THR A 55 2.52 7.19 -2.39
C THR A 55 3.87 7.89 -2.39
N VAL A 56 4.80 7.42 -1.58
CA VAL A 56 6.20 7.87 -1.60
C VAL A 56 6.95 7.38 -2.85
N GLY A 57 6.34 6.50 -3.64
CA GLY A 57 6.91 6.02 -4.90
C GLY A 57 7.93 4.91 -4.75
N ASP A 58 8.03 4.28 -3.56
CA ASP A 58 8.87 3.12 -3.33
C ASP A 58 8.05 1.83 -3.51
N TYR A 59 8.68 0.78 -4.03
CA TYR A 59 8.08 -0.55 -4.22
C TYR A 59 6.71 -0.51 -4.93
N LEU A 60 6.61 0.24 -6.03
CA LEU A 60 5.34 0.47 -6.72
C LEU A 60 4.73 -0.80 -7.30
N GLU A 61 5.54 -1.74 -7.76
CA GLU A 61 5.07 -3.02 -8.30
C GLU A 61 4.41 -3.87 -7.20
N GLU A 62 5.08 -3.98 -6.05
CA GLU A 62 4.56 -4.69 -4.88
C GLU A 62 3.33 -4.00 -4.30
N LEU A 63 3.31 -2.67 -4.29
CA LEU A 63 2.15 -1.87 -3.90
C LEU A 63 0.95 -2.20 -4.81
N ALA A 64 1.16 -2.21 -6.13
CA ALA A 64 0.10 -2.46 -7.09
C ALA A 64 -0.48 -3.88 -6.95
N VAL A 65 0.38 -4.89 -6.91
CA VAL A 65 -0.04 -6.29 -6.76
C VAL A 65 -0.71 -6.50 -5.40
N GLY A 66 -0.12 -5.97 -4.33
CA GLY A 66 -0.66 -6.08 -2.98
C GLY A 66 -2.03 -5.41 -2.85
N PHE A 67 -2.21 -4.24 -3.47
CA PHE A 67 -3.51 -3.57 -3.51
C PHE A 67 -4.56 -4.42 -4.21
N LEU A 68 -4.28 -4.89 -5.44
CA LEU A 68 -5.21 -5.71 -6.21
C LEU A 68 -5.57 -7.02 -5.48
N PHE A 69 -4.59 -7.67 -4.89
CA PHE A 69 -4.79 -8.88 -4.11
C PHE A 69 -5.68 -8.64 -2.88
N ASN A 70 -5.37 -7.58 -2.11
CA ASN A 70 -6.15 -7.23 -0.93
C ASN A 70 -7.59 -6.79 -1.26
N GLN A 71 -7.81 -6.26 -2.47
CA GLN A 71 -9.15 -5.92 -2.97
C GLN A 71 -9.84 -7.11 -3.66
N ASN A 72 -9.25 -8.31 -3.63
CA ASN A 72 -9.75 -9.51 -4.32
C ASN A 72 -9.97 -9.33 -5.84
N MET A 73 -9.24 -8.41 -6.46
CA MET A 73 -9.29 -8.20 -7.91
C MET A 73 -8.41 -9.19 -8.65
N ILE A 74 -7.40 -9.71 -7.96
CA ILE A 74 -6.58 -10.83 -8.37
C ILE A 74 -6.50 -11.85 -7.22
N SER A 75 -6.24 -13.10 -7.54
CA SER A 75 -6.07 -14.22 -6.61
C SER A 75 -4.69 -14.85 -6.78
N GLN A 76 -4.38 -15.85 -5.97
CA GLN A 76 -3.16 -16.65 -6.11
C GLN A 76 -3.16 -17.55 -7.37
N GLU A 77 -4.33 -17.78 -7.96
CA GLU A 77 -4.50 -18.58 -9.15
C GLU A 77 -4.33 -17.77 -10.44
N ASP A 78 -4.45 -16.43 -10.35
CA ASP A 78 -4.29 -15.55 -11.50
C ASP A 78 -2.82 -15.39 -11.85
N LYS A 79 -2.50 -15.59 -13.13
CA LYS A 79 -1.16 -15.40 -13.63
C LYS A 79 -0.94 -13.94 -13.98
N ILE A 80 -0.01 -13.29 -13.29
CA ILE A 80 0.48 -11.96 -13.66
C ILE A 80 1.45 -12.15 -14.85
N GLU A 81 1.12 -11.53 -15.97
CA GLU A 81 1.92 -11.59 -17.19
C GLU A 81 2.99 -10.49 -17.26
N ALA A 82 2.63 -9.28 -16.80
CA ALA A 82 3.53 -8.14 -16.78
C ALA A 82 3.09 -7.12 -15.73
N ILE A 83 4.04 -6.33 -15.25
CA ILE A 83 3.81 -5.12 -14.46
C ILE A 83 4.65 -4.03 -15.12
N ASP A 84 3.98 -3.01 -15.65
CA ASP A 84 4.60 -1.91 -16.38
C ASP A 84 4.39 -0.60 -15.60
N TYR A 85 5.46 0.10 -15.23
CA TYR A 85 5.41 1.43 -14.64
C TYR A 85 5.90 2.48 -15.62
N ASP A 86 5.06 3.45 -15.92
CA ASP A 86 5.37 4.65 -16.68
C ASP A 86 5.58 5.82 -15.73
N GLU A 87 6.82 6.27 -15.59
CA GLU A 87 7.18 7.35 -14.67
C GLU A 87 6.66 8.71 -15.14
N GLU A 88 6.63 8.97 -16.45
CA GLU A 88 6.19 10.26 -16.99
C GLU A 88 4.68 10.45 -16.77
N LEU A 89 3.90 9.40 -16.97
CA LEU A 89 2.46 9.40 -16.75
C LEU A 89 2.08 9.12 -15.30
N SER A 90 3.01 8.66 -14.47
CA SER A 90 2.75 8.18 -13.12
C SER A 90 1.66 7.10 -13.10
N VAL A 91 1.77 6.15 -14.00
CA VAL A 91 0.81 5.06 -14.20
C VAL A 91 1.49 3.71 -14.03
N ILE A 92 0.86 2.81 -13.28
CA ILE A 92 1.27 1.42 -13.16
C ILE A 92 0.17 0.50 -13.67
N VAL A 93 0.54 -0.44 -14.54
CA VAL A 93 -0.39 -1.38 -15.17
C VAL A 93 0.00 -2.80 -14.78
N VAL A 94 -0.89 -3.51 -14.10
CA VAL A 94 -0.76 -4.95 -13.86
C VAL A 94 -1.58 -5.69 -14.93
N ARG A 95 -0.92 -6.60 -15.65
CA ARG A 95 -1.53 -7.40 -16.70
C ARG A 95 -1.68 -8.84 -16.26
N THR A 96 -2.89 -9.38 -16.43
CA THR A 96 -3.21 -10.77 -16.11
C THR A 96 -3.83 -11.46 -17.33
N ASP A 97 -3.75 -12.78 -17.36
CA ASP A 97 -4.38 -13.62 -18.40
C ASP A 97 -5.90 -13.71 -18.26
N THR A 98 -6.43 -13.32 -17.09
CA THR A 98 -7.86 -13.36 -16.78
C THR A 98 -8.52 -11.99 -17.01
N LYS A 99 -9.84 -12.01 -17.30
CA LYS A 99 -10.62 -10.79 -17.35
C LYS A 99 -10.85 -10.25 -15.94
N THR A 100 -10.78 -8.93 -15.80
CA THR A 100 -11.10 -8.27 -14.55
C THR A 100 -12.58 -8.42 -14.18
N ASN A 101 -12.87 -8.57 -12.90
CA ASN A 101 -14.22 -8.52 -12.33
C ASN A 101 -14.57 -7.13 -11.76
N PHE A 102 -13.87 -6.10 -12.21
CA PHE A 102 -13.95 -4.74 -11.70
C PHE A 102 -15.38 -4.16 -11.75
N GLU A 103 -16.13 -4.44 -12.82
CA GLU A 103 -17.50 -3.91 -12.98
C GLU A 103 -18.45 -4.45 -11.90
N GLU A 104 -18.32 -5.71 -11.52
CA GLU A 104 -19.08 -6.30 -10.42
C GLU A 104 -18.71 -5.66 -9.08
N LYS A 105 -17.42 -5.37 -8.89
CA LYS A 105 -16.88 -4.80 -7.64
C LYS A 105 -17.15 -3.31 -7.49
N LEU A 106 -17.26 -2.56 -8.57
CA LEU A 106 -17.66 -1.16 -8.55
C LEU A 106 -19.02 -0.93 -7.89
N GLN A 107 -19.95 -1.85 -8.05
CA GLN A 107 -21.29 -1.77 -7.46
C GLN A 107 -21.26 -1.85 -5.93
N SER A 108 -20.22 -2.46 -5.37
CA SER A 108 -20.05 -2.68 -3.95
C SER A 108 -19.05 -1.73 -3.28
N LYS A 109 -18.75 -0.61 -3.94
CA LYS A 109 -17.73 0.34 -3.48
C LYS A 109 -18.16 1.07 -2.22
N ILE A 110 -17.45 0.86 -1.11
CA ILE A 110 -17.63 1.60 0.14
C ILE A 110 -16.56 2.69 0.24
N ARG A 111 -16.99 3.96 0.34
CA ARG A 111 -16.07 5.07 0.62
C ARG A 111 -15.90 5.19 2.13
N THR A 112 -14.67 5.05 2.60
CA THR A 112 -14.33 5.30 3.99
C THR A 112 -14.22 6.80 4.26
N SER A 113 -14.56 7.22 5.49
CA SER A 113 -14.31 8.59 5.94
C SER A 113 -12.80 8.81 6.13
N GLY A 114 -12.25 9.82 5.52
CA GLY A 114 -10.82 10.13 5.55
C GLY A 114 -10.27 10.40 4.16
N CYS A 115 -8.97 10.21 3.96
CA CYS A 115 -8.38 10.32 2.63
C CYS A 115 -9.14 9.43 1.65
N ALA A 116 -9.60 10.00 0.55
CA ALA A 116 -10.48 9.37 -0.45
C ALA A 116 -9.99 8.03 -1.03
N GLN A 117 -8.80 7.60 -0.63
CA GLN A 117 -8.11 6.40 -1.07
C GLN A 117 -8.42 5.15 -0.22
N GLY A 118 -9.08 5.30 0.91
CA GLY A 118 -9.60 4.17 1.70
C GLY A 118 -10.85 3.56 1.08
N THR A 119 -10.86 3.31 -0.24
CA THR A 119 -11.95 2.61 -0.89
C THR A 119 -11.85 1.12 -0.55
N ILE A 120 -12.86 0.62 0.16
CA ILE A 120 -13.04 -0.82 0.37
C ILE A 120 -14.10 -1.28 -0.60
N TYR A 121 -13.81 -2.33 -1.36
CA TYR A 121 -14.79 -2.97 -2.23
C TYR A 121 -15.60 -3.98 -1.39
N GLY A 122 -16.92 -4.00 -1.57
CA GLY A 122 -17.86 -4.71 -0.68
C GLY A 122 -17.56 -6.20 -0.47
N ASP A 123 -16.98 -6.88 -1.46
CA ASP A 123 -16.55 -8.28 -1.35
C ASP A 123 -15.58 -8.56 -0.19
N MET A 124 -14.85 -7.54 0.29
CA MET A 124 -13.99 -7.74 1.47
C MET A 124 -14.84 -7.92 2.73
N VAL A 125 -15.95 -7.20 2.84
CA VAL A 125 -16.86 -7.31 4.00
C VAL A 125 -17.56 -8.67 3.97
N ASP A 126 -18.06 -9.08 2.81
CA ASP A 126 -18.75 -10.36 2.65
C ASP A 126 -17.83 -11.56 2.92
N LYS A 127 -16.54 -11.47 2.56
CA LYS A 127 -15.56 -12.51 2.88
C LYS A 127 -15.20 -12.59 4.36
N PHE A 128 -15.31 -11.47 5.12
CA PHE A 128 -15.07 -11.49 6.55
C PHE A 128 -15.97 -12.49 7.26
N ASP A 129 -17.24 -12.59 6.88
CA ASP A 129 -18.20 -13.51 7.46
C ASP A 129 -17.90 -14.98 7.13
N SER A 130 -17.17 -15.22 6.05
CA SER A 130 -16.75 -16.57 5.63
C SER A 130 -15.44 -17.05 6.27
N ILE A 131 -14.64 -16.14 6.86
CA ILE A 131 -13.34 -16.47 7.45
C ILE A 131 -13.54 -17.22 8.77
N LYS A 132 -13.12 -18.48 8.80
CA LYS A 132 -13.10 -19.28 10.02
C LYS A 132 -11.76 -19.09 10.73
N LEU A 133 -11.73 -18.21 11.71
CA LEU A 133 -10.54 -18.04 12.58
C LEU A 133 -10.42 -19.23 13.53
N SER A 134 -9.17 -19.63 13.81
CA SER A 134 -8.91 -20.63 14.84
C SER A 134 -9.33 -20.08 16.21
N LYS A 135 -10.23 -20.80 16.90
CA LYS A 135 -10.68 -20.42 18.25
C LYS A 135 -9.59 -20.60 19.30
N ASN A 136 -8.51 -21.32 18.97
CA ASN A 136 -7.41 -21.62 19.88
C ASN A 136 -6.22 -20.65 19.73
N SER A 137 -6.29 -19.71 18.79
CA SER A 137 -5.26 -18.69 18.62
C SER A 137 -5.41 -17.65 19.71
N THR A 138 -4.35 -17.46 20.52
CA THR A 138 -4.32 -16.45 21.59
C THR A 138 -3.10 -15.58 21.43
N ILE A 139 -3.24 -14.34 21.82
CA ILE A 139 -2.14 -13.38 21.94
C ILE A 139 -2.09 -12.85 23.36
N SER A 140 -0.91 -12.84 23.99
CA SER A 140 -0.76 -12.30 25.34
C SER A 140 -0.68 -10.77 25.33
N LYS A 141 -1.06 -10.15 26.44
CA LYS A 141 -0.93 -8.69 26.63
C LYS A 141 0.51 -8.20 26.40
N SER A 142 1.50 -8.97 26.85
CA SER A 142 2.90 -8.65 26.65
C SER A 142 3.34 -8.67 25.18
N GLN A 143 2.80 -9.63 24.40
CA GLN A 143 3.04 -9.67 22.94
C GLN A 143 2.45 -8.44 22.24
N ILE A 144 1.22 -8.04 22.60
CA ILE A 144 0.59 -6.82 22.04
C ILE A 144 1.45 -5.59 22.33
N ILE A 145 1.87 -5.40 23.60
CA ILE A 145 2.70 -4.26 24.00
C ILE A 145 4.04 -4.27 23.26
N ASN A 146 4.68 -5.44 23.13
CA ASN A 146 5.97 -5.54 22.45
C ASN A 146 5.84 -5.26 20.95
N LEU A 147 4.79 -5.76 20.28
CA LEU A 147 4.52 -5.47 18.88
C LEU A 147 4.24 -3.98 18.65
N SER A 148 3.45 -3.36 19.52
CA SER A 148 3.17 -1.93 19.46
C SER A 148 4.44 -1.08 19.64
N LYS A 149 5.30 -1.43 20.62
CA LYS A 149 6.60 -0.77 20.78
C LYS A 149 7.47 -0.94 19.55
N LYS A 150 7.56 -2.15 19.01
CA LYS A 150 8.35 -2.43 17.82
C LYS A 150 7.88 -1.61 16.63
N LEU A 151 6.56 -1.52 16.42
CA LEU A 151 5.97 -0.71 15.35
C LEU A 151 6.36 0.77 15.48
N ASN A 152 6.24 1.32 16.70
CA ASN A 152 6.53 2.74 16.96
C ASN A 152 8.02 3.09 16.97
N THR A 153 8.91 2.10 17.02
CA THR A 153 10.38 2.31 16.99
C THR A 153 11.03 1.84 15.69
N THR A 154 10.24 1.30 14.75
CA THR A 154 10.76 0.91 13.44
C THR A 154 11.05 2.17 12.62
N PRO A 155 12.23 2.31 12.02
CA PRO A 155 12.56 3.45 11.18
C PRO A 155 11.51 3.67 10.10
N SER A 156 11.12 4.92 9.90
CA SER A 156 10.13 5.34 8.94
C SER A 156 10.52 6.71 8.39
N LEU A 157 10.06 7.06 7.18
CA LEU A 157 10.21 8.40 6.61
C LEU A 157 9.49 9.49 7.43
N TYR A 158 8.54 9.09 8.29
CA TYR A 158 7.71 9.98 9.09
C TYR A 158 8.16 10.09 10.56
N LEU A 159 9.24 9.40 10.97
CA LEU A 159 9.75 9.38 12.35
C LEU A 159 11.15 9.97 12.44
#